data_5a4cc8f7535da9a3730f9a0a5641ece4
#
_entry.id   5a4cc8f7535da9a3730f9a0a5641ece4
#
_cell.length_a   1.000
_cell.length_b   1.000
_cell.length_c   1.000
_cell.angle_alpha   90.00
_cell.angle_beta   90.00
_cell.angle_gamma   90.00
#
_symmetry.space_group_name_H-M   'P 1'
#
loop_
_entity.id
_entity.type
_entity.pdbx_description
1 polymer ?
#
loop_
_entity_poly.entity_id
_entity_poly.type
_entity_poly.pdbx_seq_one_letter_code
_entity_poly.pdbx_strand_id
1 'polypeptide(L)'
;MLAGSLALAAPAPSSHAGASPAPSSGSRETAAEGCDEGPAACHGGVKWLYRYSYSLGVHPFTSPHEVRRQLTDHFWLFPVSGACPARIRPADECDLLGGNPVRVEAVGATRLQIATLPGHDLGDGLHIRFAFSRTFGFHYLVVSAWQDRPTRCTRSTPCAMASRAGAWALWKVLSATLAVSAYAA
;
A
#
# COMPACT_ATOMS: atom_id res chain seq x y z
N MET A 1 -29.47 -40.23 -56.80
CA MET A 1 -29.27 -39.53 -58.09
C MET A 1 -28.38 -38.32 -57.82
N LEU A 2 -27.21 -38.35 -58.48
CA LEU A 2 -26.32 -37.25 -58.89
C LEU A 2 -25.80 -36.36 -57.77
N ALA A 3 -24.57 -36.47 -57.30
CA ALA A 3 -23.28 -36.25 -57.95
C ALA A 3 -23.08 -34.75 -58.33
N GLY A 4 -22.10 -34.16 -57.68
CA GLY A 4 -21.62 -32.82 -58.00
C GLY A 4 -20.35 -32.50 -57.17
N SER A 5 -19.21 -33.08 -57.55
CA SER A 5 -17.86 -32.63 -57.21
C SER A 5 -17.51 -31.35 -57.98
N LEU A 6 -16.64 -30.50 -57.37
CA LEU A 6 -15.59 -29.69 -57.99
C LEU A 6 -15.08 -28.72 -56.93
N ALA A 7 -13.88 -28.91 -56.38
CA ALA A 7 -12.56 -28.64 -56.92
C ALA A 7 -12.06 -27.19 -56.66
N LEU A 8 -11.03 -27.14 -55.82
CA LEU A 8 -9.82 -26.30 -55.77
C LEU A 8 -9.90 -24.82 -56.23
N ALA A 9 -9.47 -23.97 -55.29
CA ALA A 9 -8.35 -23.05 -55.56
C ALA A 9 -7.87 -22.42 -54.23
N ALA A 10 -6.66 -22.71 -53.84
CA ALA A 10 -5.91 -21.94 -52.85
C ALA A 10 -5.22 -20.77 -53.58
N PRO A 11 -5.17 -19.61 -52.97
CA PRO A 11 -4.12 -18.64 -53.25
C PRO A 11 -3.10 -18.56 -52.13
N ALA A 12 -1.86 -18.31 -52.52
CA ALA A 12 -0.63 -18.27 -51.80
C ALA A 12 -0.56 -17.21 -50.69
N PRO A 13 0.36 -17.39 -49.70
CA PRO A 13 0.55 -16.44 -48.63
C PRO A 13 1.34 -15.21 -49.10
N SER A 14 0.76 -14.06 -48.98
CA SER A 14 1.49 -12.79 -49.13
C SER A 14 2.17 -12.48 -47.81
N SER A 15 3.46 -12.63 -47.75
CA SER A 15 4.34 -12.15 -46.69
C SER A 15 4.36 -10.63 -46.69
N HIS A 16 3.62 -10.02 -45.80
CA HIS A 16 3.87 -8.63 -45.45
C HIS A 16 4.70 -8.62 -44.18
N ALA A 17 5.97 -8.34 -44.36
CA ALA A 17 6.88 -7.89 -43.30
C ALA A 17 6.35 -6.55 -42.78
N GLY A 18 5.53 -6.60 -41.75
CA GLY A 18 5.15 -5.45 -40.96
C GLY A 18 6.30 -5.11 -39.99
N ALA A 19 6.97 -4.00 -40.25
CA ALA A 19 7.94 -3.42 -39.36
C ALA A 19 7.27 -3.19 -37.99
N SER A 20 7.80 -3.84 -36.96
CA SER A 20 7.48 -3.52 -35.57
C SER A 20 7.81 -2.05 -35.30
N PRO A 21 6.87 -1.26 -34.79
CA PRO A 21 7.21 0.07 -34.30
C PRO A 21 8.17 -0.12 -33.13
N ALA A 22 9.30 0.58 -33.21
CA ALA A 22 10.23 0.73 -32.10
C ALA A 22 9.46 1.21 -30.86
N PRO A 23 9.78 0.69 -29.65
CA PRO A 23 9.20 1.23 -28.45
C PRO A 23 9.60 2.69 -28.36
N SER A 24 8.61 3.56 -28.47
CA SER A 24 8.75 4.98 -28.15
C SER A 24 9.37 5.07 -26.80
N SER A 25 10.52 5.73 -26.73
CA SER A 25 11.17 6.18 -25.49
C SER A 25 10.21 7.16 -24.81
N GLY A 26 9.19 6.61 -24.16
CA GLY A 26 8.32 7.33 -23.26
C GLY A 26 9.18 7.84 -22.12
N SER A 27 9.22 9.11 -21.99
CA SER A 27 9.86 9.94 -21.00
C SER A 27 9.94 9.26 -19.64
N ARG A 28 11.13 8.82 -19.26
CA ARG A 28 11.51 8.63 -17.87
C ARG A 28 11.62 10.02 -17.24
N GLU A 29 10.47 10.61 -17.04
CA GLU A 29 10.39 11.91 -16.40
C GLU A 29 10.39 11.73 -14.89
N THR A 30 11.47 12.16 -14.28
CA THR A 30 11.62 12.71 -12.92
C THR A 30 11.08 11.88 -11.75
N ALA A 31 11.54 10.65 -11.59
CA ALA A 31 11.31 9.90 -10.35
C ALA A 31 12.60 9.55 -9.59
N ALA A 32 13.69 10.29 -9.75
CA ALA A 32 14.99 9.85 -9.25
C ALA A 32 15.73 10.79 -8.31
N GLU A 33 15.24 11.98 -8.06
CA GLU A 33 15.90 12.84 -7.07
C GLU A 33 15.55 12.38 -5.65
N GLY A 34 16.36 11.51 -5.07
CA GLY A 34 16.27 11.13 -3.66
C GLY A 34 16.28 9.64 -3.35
N CYS A 35 16.42 8.78 -4.35
CA CYS A 35 16.47 7.32 -4.15
C CYS A 35 17.89 6.71 -4.26
N ASP A 36 18.93 7.52 -4.27
CA ASP A 36 20.33 7.09 -4.36
C ASP A 36 20.80 6.33 -3.11
N GLU A 37 20.02 6.38 -2.02
CA GLU A 37 20.32 5.69 -0.76
C GLU A 37 20.00 4.16 -0.80
N GLY A 38 19.65 3.64 -1.98
CA GLY A 38 19.37 2.22 -2.18
C GLY A 38 17.90 1.81 -2.02
N PRO A 39 17.55 0.55 -2.40
CA PRO A 39 16.15 0.07 -2.45
C PRO A 39 15.44 0.02 -1.10
N ALA A 40 16.18 0.05 0.02
CA ALA A 40 15.60 0.09 1.35
C ALA A 40 15.00 1.46 1.72
N ALA A 41 15.45 2.54 1.05
CA ALA A 41 15.02 3.91 1.32
C ALA A 41 13.82 4.34 0.46
N CYS A 42 13.42 3.51 -0.55
CA CYS A 42 12.43 3.89 -1.54
C CYS A 42 11.35 2.83 -1.76
N HIS A 43 10.19 3.28 -2.24
CA HIS A 43 9.11 2.44 -2.74
C HIS A 43 8.81 2.84 -4.20
N GLY A 44 9.05 1.92 -5.15
CA GLY A 44 8.78 2.20 -6.56
C GLY A 44 9.49 3.44 -7.11
N GLY A 45 10.66 3.80 -6.58
CA GLY A 45 11.39 5.01 -6.95
C GLY A 45 11.05 6.25 -6.10
N VAL A 46 10.08 6.16 -5.19
CA VAL A 46 9.69 7.27 -4.30
C VAL A 46 10.31 7.09 -2.92
N LYS A 47 10.93 8.14 -2.39
CA LYS A 47 11.55 8.12 -1.06
C LYS A 47 10.52 7.96 0.04
N TRP A 48 10.82 7.11 1.04
CA TRP A 48 10.01 6.99 2.22
C TRP A 48 9.98 8.29 3.03
N LEU A 49 8.80 8.73 3.40
CA LEU A 49 8.63 9.80 4.40
C LEU A 49 9.07 9.32 5.77
N TYR A 50 8.68 8.09 6.11
CA TYR A 50 9.14 7.36 7.29
C TYR A 50 8.95 5.86 7.10
N ARG A 51 9.73 5.10 7.89
CA ARG A 51 9.55 3.66 8.02
C ARG A 51 9.91 3.27 9.44
N TYR A 52 8.93 2.72 10.15
CA TYR A 52 9.06 2.31 11.54
C TYR A 52 8.79 0.83 11.67
N SER A 53 9.51 0.16 12.58
CA SER A 53 9.29 -1.25 12.92
C SER A 53 9.00 -1.37 14.41
N TYR A 54 7.94 -2.10 14.73
CA TYR A 54 7.49 -2.35 16.10
C TYR A 54 7.41 -3.86 16.32
N SER A 55 7.96 -4.33 17.45
CA SER A 55 7.74 -5.70 17.90
C SER A 55 6.33 -5.82 18.47
N LEU A 56 5.63 -6.87 18.08
CA LEU A 56 4.34 -7.27 18.64
C LEU A 56 4.46 -8.41 19.65
N GLY A 57 5.69 -8.87 19.93
CA GLY A 57 5.94 -9.98 20.86
C GLY A 57 6.02 -11.34 20.16
N VAL A 58 6.01 -12.39 20.98
CA VAL A 58 6.07 -13.79 20.52
C VAL A 58 4.67 -14.38 20.56
N HIS A 59 4.18 -14.77 19.38
CA HIS A 59 2.88 -15.42 19.20
C HIS A 59 3.07 -16.68 18.35
N PRO A 60 3.47 -17.80 18.96
CA PRO A 60 3.92 -18.98 18.19
C PRO A 60 2.80 -19.61 17.35
N PHE A 61 1.55 -19.46 17.77
CA PHE A 61 0.40 -20.08 17.12
C PHE A 61 -0.38 -19.12 16.18
N THR A 62 -0.04 -17.83 16.20
CA THR A 62 -0.68 -16.80 15.37
C THR A 62 0.17 -16.53 14.14
N SER A 63 -0.43 -16.43 12.98
CA SER A 63 0.25 -16.04 11.74
C SER A 63 0.21 -14.53 11.51
N PRO A 64 1.13 -13.94 10.73
CA PRO A 64 1.04 -12.54 10.33
C PRO A 64 -0.27 -12.18 9.62
N HIS A 65 -0.86 -13.14 8.91
CA HIS A 65 -2.16 -12.99 8.27
C HIS A 65 -3.29 -12.79 9.30
N GLU A 66 -3.27 -13.56 10.39
CA GLU A 66 -4.28 -13.44 11.46
C GLU A 66 -4.14 -12.09 12.18
N VAL A 67 -2.92 -11.64 12.50
CA VAL A 67 -2.71 -10.31 13.08
C VAL A 67 -3.23 -9.20 12.14
N ARG A 68 -2.96 -9.30 10.84
CA ARG A 68 -3.52 -8.36 9.87
C ARG A 68 -5.05 -8.44 9.85
N ARG A 69 -5.64 -9.64 9.89
CA ARG A 69 -7.10 -9.82 9.96
C ARG A 69 -7.69 -9.20 11.21
N GLN A 70 -7.05 -9.34 12.38
CA GLN A 70 -7.47 -8.66 13.60
C GLN A 70 -7.66 -7.16 13.34
N LEU A 71 -6.68 -6.50 12.71
CA LEU A 71 -6.79 -5.08 12.40
C LEU A 71 -7.92 -4.78 11.41
N THR A 72 -8.05 -5.55 10.31
CA THR A 72 -9.02 -5.24 9.25
C THR A 72 -10.45 -5.66 9.58
N ASP A 73 -10.63 -6.69 10.38
CA ASP A 73 -11.96 -7.18 10.81
C ASP A 73 -12.45 -6.45 12.08
N HIS A 74 -11.54 -5.80 12.82
CA HIS A 74 -11.81 -5.01 14.01
C HIS A 74 -11.12 -3.65 13.91
N PHE A 75 -11.47 -2.85 12.88
CA PHE A 75 -10.78 -1.60 12.58
C PHE A 75 -10.90 -0.54 13.68
N TRP A 76 -11.78 -0.72 14.63
CA TRP A 76 -11.82 0.07 15.88
C TRP A 76 -10.54 -0.08 16.74
N LEU A 77 -9.71 -1.11 16.50
CA LEU A 77 -8.36 -1.22 17.08
C LEU A 77 -7.38 -0.17 16.53
N PHE A 78 -7.71 0.41 15.36
CA PHE A 78 -6.93 1.49 14.77
C PHE A 78 -7.11 2.77 15.59
N PRO A 79 -6.04 3.37 16.15
CA PRO A 79 -6.15 4.40 17.19
C PRO A 79 -6.94 5.65 16.77
N VAL A 80 -7.06 5.87 15.48
CA VAL A 80 -7.78 7.00 14.88
C VAL A 80 -8.87 6.55 13.90
N SER A 81 -9.50 5.41 14.15
CA SER A 81 -10.50 4.81 13.26
C SER A 81 -11.68 5.72 12.92
N GLY A 82 -12.02 6.69 13.80
CA GLY A 82 -13.05 7.70 13.52
C GLY A 82 -14.40 7.11 13.15
N ALA A 83 -14.94 7.53 12.00
CA ALA A 83 -16.20 7.06 11.44
C ALA A 83 -16.06 5.87 10.50
N CYS A 84 -14.88 5.23 10.44
CA CYS A 84 -14.65 4.07 9.59
C CYS A 84 -15.46 2.84 10.07
N PRO A 85 -15.89 1.94 9.15
CA PRO A 85 -16.59 0.73 9.51
C PRO A 85 -15.72 -0.20 10.36
N ALA A 86 -16.35 -1.01 11.19
CA ALA A 86 -15.64 -1.98 12.05
C ALA A 86 -14.81 -2.98 11.24
N ARG A 87 -15.27 -3.33 10.04
CA ARG A 87 -14.54 -4.17 9.08
C ARG A 87 -14.29 -3.36 7.82
N ILE A 88 -13.01 -3.25 7.44
CA ILE A 88 -12.59 -2.52 6.24
C ILE A 88 -12.22 -3.46 5.10
N ARG A 89 -12.46 -3.00 3.87
CA ARG A 89 -12.22 -3.72 2.62
C ARG A 89 -11.51 -2.81 1.60
N PRO A 90 -10.88 -3.36 0.57
CA PRO A 90 -10.36 -2.56 -0.52
C PRO A 90 -11.43 -1.65 -1.12
N ALA A 91 -11.06 -0.43 -1.43
CA ALA A 91 -11.88 0.67 -1.94
C ALA A 91 -12.85 1.32 -0.95
N ASP A 92 -12.93 0.85 0.31
CA ASP A 92 -13.69 1.57 1.33
C ASP A 92 -13.09 2.96 1.56
N GLU A 93 -13.95 3.96 1.65
CA GLU A 93 -13.62 5.34 2.01
C GLU A 93 -14.31 5.68 3.32
N CYS A 94 -13.58 6.36 4.22
CA CYS A 94 -14.14 6.77 5.51
C CYS A 94 -13.29 7.90 6.12
N ASP A 95 -13.88 8.57 7.09
CA ASP A 95 -13.21 9.64 7.84
C ASP A 95 -12.57 9.08 9.10
N LEU A 96 -11.26 9.25 9.21
CA LEU A 96 -10.54 9.04 10.46
C LEU A 96 -10.89 10.13 11.47
N LEU A 97 -10.45 9.95 12.72
CA LEU A 97 -10.66 10.92 13.79
C LEU A 97 -10.20 12.32 13.34
N GLY A 98 -11.05 13.31 13.61
CA GLY A 98 -10.83 14.69 13.17
C GLY A 98 -11.35 14.99 11.75
N GLY A 99 -12.10 14.08 11.13
CA GLY A 99 -12.65 14.28 9.79
C GLY A 99 -11.60 14.13 8.67
N ASN A 100 -10.59 13.32 8.90
CA ASN A 100 -9.49 13.08 7.97
C ASN A 100 -9.86 11.96 6.98
N PRO A 101 -10.23 12.27 5.73
CA PRO A 101 -10.71 11.28 4.78
C PRO A 101 -9.58 10.40 4.25
N VAL A 102 -9.86 9.09 4.21
CA VAL A 102 -8.93 8.08 3.69
C VAL A 102 -9.66 7.07 2.82
N ARG A 103 -8.88 6.39 1.96
CA ARG A 103 -9.31 5.22 1.19
C ARG A 103 -8.45 4.01 1.55
N VAL A 104 -9.06 2.86 1.68
CA VAL A 104 -8.36 1.57 1.75
C VAL A 104 -7.93 1.17 0.35
N GLU A 105 -6.64 1.26 0.04
CA GLU A 105 -6.12 0.93 -1.30
C GLU A 105 -5.96 -0.57 -1.51
N ALA A 106 -5.48 -1.27 -0.48
CA ALA A 106 -5.25 -2.70 -0.60
C ALA A 106 -5.32 -3.42 0.76
N VAL A 107 -5.88 -4.61 0.75
CA VAL A 107 -5.82 -5.59 1.84
C VAL A 107 -5.22 -6.87 1.27
N GLY A 108 -3.94 -7.10 1.52
CA GLY A 108 -3.23 -8.31 1.11
C GLY A 108 -3.16 -9.35 2.24
N ALA A 109 -2.48 -10.47 2.00
CA ALA A 109 -2.34 -11.54 2.99
C ALA A 109 -1.74 -11.03 4.32
N THR A 110 -0.68 -10.24 4.24
CA THR A 110 0.07 -9.73 5.42
C THR A 110 0.23 -8.21 5.38
N ARG A 111 -0.61 -7.48 4.65
CA ARG A 111 -0.50 -6.03 4.52
C ARG A 111 -1.87 -5.36 4.41
N LEU A 112 -1.93 -4.16 4.96
CA LEU A 112 -2.99 -3.18 4.74
C LEU A 112 -2.34 -1.92 4.17
N GLN A 113 -2.96 -1.28 3.20
CA GLN A 113 -2.53 0.01 2.65
C GLN A 113 -3.71 0.96 2.58
N ILE A 114 -3.50 2.18 3.08
CA ILE A 114 -4.47 3.27 3.02
C ILE A 114 -3.84 4.49 2.36
N ALA A 115 -4.64 5.31 1.71
CA ALA A 115 -4.22 6.60 1.18
C ALA A 115 -5.11 7.72 1.71
N THR A 116 -4.52 8.88 1.90
CA THR A 116 -5.26 10.09 2.23
C THR A 116 -5.98 10.65 1.00
N LEU A 117 -7.18 11.18 1.21
CA LEU A 117 -8.01 11.80 0.19
C LEU A 117 -7.98 13.34 0.32
N PRO A 118 -8.50 14.07 -0.68
CA PRO A 118 -8.67 15.53 -0.59
C PRO A 118 -9.45 15.92 0.67
N GLY A 119 -8.94 16.90 1.41
CA GLY A 119 -9.49 17.32 2.71
C GLY A 119 -8.76 16.79 3.92
N HIS A 120 -7.84 15.83 3.76
CA HIS A 120 -7.01 15.35 4.86
C HIS A 120 -5.99 16.41 5.31
N ASP A 121 -5.78 16.58 6.61
CA ASP A 121 -4.89 17.60 7.19
C ASP A 121 -3.43 17.53 6.68
N LEU A 122 -2.93 16.33 6.40
CA LEU A 122 -1.59 16.14 5.83
C LEU A 122 -1.53 16.30 4.30
N GLY A 123 -2.67 16.56 3.67
CA GLY A 123 -2.83 16.60 2.22
C GLY A 123 -3.21 15.23 1.62
N ASP A 124 -3.59 15.26 0.36
CA ASP A 124 -3.93 14.07 -0.43
C ASP A 124 -2.69 13.32 -0.94
N GLY A 125 -2.86 12.05 -1.30
CA GLY A 125 -1.82 11.23 -1.89
C GLY A 125 -0.70 10.83 -0.93
N LEU A 126 -0.94 10.85 0.38
CA LEU A 126 -0.09 10.19 1.36
C LEU A 126 -0.52 8.72 1.48
N HIS A 127 0.37 7.81 1.14
CA HIS A 127 0.14 6.38 1.27
C HIS A 127 0.79 5.86 2.54
N ILE A 128 0.07 5.04 3.29
CA ILE A 128 0.55 4.41 4.50
C ILE A 128 0.34 2.90 4.38
N ARG A 129 1.43 2.15 4.50
CA ARG A 129 1.42 0.68 4.46
C ARG A 129 1.74 0.12 5.84
N PHE A 130 0.91 -0.80 6.28
CA PHE A 130 1.08 -1.65 7.45
C PHE A 130 1.42 -3.05 6.97
N ALA A 131 2.63 -3.52 7.23
CA ALA A 131 3.09 -4.85 6.85
C ALA A 131 3.38 -5.68 8.11
N PHE A 132 2.87 -6.90 8.12
CA PHE A 132 2.99 -7.84 9.22
C PHE A 132 3.95 -8.96 8.81
N SER A 133 4.91 -9.26 9.67
CA SER A 133 5.89 -10.32 9.44
C SER A 133 6.15 -11.10 10.72
N ARG A 134 6.74 -12.28 10.58
CA ARG A 134 7.20 -13.13 11.68
C ARG A 134 8.59 -13.66 11.38
N THR A 135 9.47 -13.55 12.36
CA THR A 135 10.83 -14.08 12.28
C THR A 135 11.16 -14.76 13.60
N PHE A 136 11.49 -16.05 13.56
CA PHE A 136 11.77 -16.86 14.76
C PHE A 136 10.68 -16.78 15.86
N GLY A 137 9.41 -16.73 15.45
CA GLY A 137 8.26 -16.62 16.37
C GLY A 137 7.93 -15.22 16.86
N PHE A 138 8.81 -14.23 16.64
CA PHE A 138 8.53 -12.83 16.94
C PHE A 138 7.73 -12.18 15.80
N HIS A 139 6.67 -11.51 16.15
CA HIS A 139 5.86 -10.75 15.22
C HIS A 139 6.30 -9.30 15.16
N TYR A 140 6.23 -8.73 13.96
CA TYR A 140 6.59 -7.34 13.71
C TYR A 140 5.51 -6.65 12.88
N LEU A 141 5.24 -5.40 13.25
CA LEU A 141 4.49 -4.44 12.44
C LEU A 141 5.49 -3.45 11.85
N VAL A 142 5.58 -3.40 10.53
CA VAL A 142 6.35 -2.38 9.82
C VAL A 142 5.37 -1.38 9.22
N VAL A 143 5.46 -0.12 9.63
CA VAL A 143 4.64 0.96 9.07
C VAL A 143 5.55 1.87 8.25
N SER A 144 5.19 2.06 6.99
CA SER A 144 5.92 2.90 6.06
C SER A 144 4.98 3.83 5.30
N ALA A 145 5.45 5.05 5.03
CA ALA A 145 4.67 6.04 4.31
C ALA A 145 5.49 6.69 3.20
N TRP A 146 4.80 7.01 2.10
CA TRP A 146 5.35 7.77 0.98
C TRP A 146 4.27 8.67 0.40
N GLN A 147 4.66 9.60 -0.44
CA GLN A 147 3.74 10.49 -1.14
C GLN A 147 4.11 10.55 -2.62
N ASP A 148 3.09 10.59 -3.47
CA ASP A 148 3.27 10.77 -4.91
C ASP A 148 3.78 12.18 -5.24
N ARG A 149 3.38 13.15 -4.43
CA ARG A 149 3.74 14.57 -4.58
C ARG A 149 3.98 15.21 -3.21
N PRO A 150 4.99 16.11 -3.08
CA PRO A 150 5.18 16.85 -1.86
C PRO A 150 3.98 17.73 -1.53
N THR A 151 3.40 17.57 -0.35
CA THR A 151 2.32 18.42 0.17
C THR A 151 2.86 19.69 0.81
N ARG A 152 1.94 20.58 1.22
CA ARG A 152 2.30 21.78 1.98
C ARG A 152 3.04 21.43 3.27
N CYS A 153 2.60 20.37 3.96
CA CYS A 153 3.24 19.92 5.19
C CYS A 153 4.64 19.34 4.94
N THR A 154 4.81 18.45 3.95
CA THR A 154 6.10 17.81 3.70
C THR A 154 7.16 18.75 3.14
N ARG A 155 6.75 19.88 2.53
CA ARG A 155 7.65 20.97 2.14
C ARG A 155 8.08 21.85 3.31
N SER A 156 7.38 21.81 4.43
CA SER A 156 7.71 22.55 5.66
C SER A 156 8.44 21.64 6.63
N THR A 157 9.72 21.87 6.87
CA THR A 157 10.53 21.04 7.79
C THR A 157 9.88 20.87 9.18
N PRO A 158 9.37 21.94 9.84
CA PRO A 158 8.70 21.77 11.12
C PRO A 158 7.46 20.89 11.04
N CYS A 159 6.61 21.05 10.02
CA CYS A 159 5.42 20.24 9.85
C CYS A 159 5.78 18.78 9.56
N ALA A 160 6.75 18.53 8.68
CA ALA A 160 7.21 17.17 8.37
C ALA A 160 7.80 16.47 9.59
N MET A 161 8.56 17.17 10.43
CA MET A 161 9.09 16.59 11.68
C MET A 161 7.98 16.30 12.70
N ALA A 162 7.05 17.23 12.89
CA ALA A 162 5.93 17.05 13.81
C ALA A 162 5.04 15.87 13.37
N SER A 163 4.74 15.77 12.07
CA SER A 163 3.93 14.66 11.54
C SER A 163 4.63 13.30 11.68
N ARG A 164 5.95 13.23 11.50
CA ARG A 164 6.72 11.99 11.72
C ARG A 164 6.70 11.58 13.18
N ALA A 165 6.90 12.50 14.12
CA ALA A 165 6.85 12.22 15.55
C ALA A 165 5.46 11.77 15.99
N GLY A 166 4.41 12.45 15.51
CA GLY A 166 3.02 12.07 15.74
C GLY A 166 2.71 10.68 15.19
N ALA A 167 3.13 10.39 13.95
CA ALA A 167 2.97 9.09 13.34
C ALA A 167 3.69 7.99 14.13
N TRP A 168 4.94 8.25 14.58
CA TRP A 168 5.67 7.28 15.40
C TRP A 168 4.91 6.93 16.68
N ALA A 169 4.40 7.93 17.41
CA ALA A 169 3.64 7.73 18.62
C ALA A 169 2.33 6.97 18.37
N LEU A 170 1.60 7.34 17.31
CA LEU A 170 0.35 6.72 16.91
C LEU A 170 0.53 5.23 16.58
N TRP A 171 1.55 4.90 15.79
CA TRP A 171 1.83 3.50 15.42
C TRP A 171 2.40 2.69 16.58
N LYS A 172 3.01 3.35 17.56
CA LYS A 172 3.41 2.71 18.82
C LYS A 172 2.17 2.26 19.60
N VAL A 173 1.13 3.09 19.70
CA VAL A 173 -0.16 2.72 20.31
C VAL A 173 -0.79 1.56 19.56
N LEU A 174 -0.89 1.64 18.23
CA LEU A 174 -1.41 0.55 17.41
C LEU A 174 -0.66 -0.76 17.66
N SER A 175 0.67 -0.72 17.69
CA SER A 175 1.48 -1.92 17.93
C SER A 175 1.21 -2.55 19.28
N ALA A 176 1.04 -1.75 20.33
CA ALA A 176 0.71 -2.23 21.68
C ALA A 176 -0.69 -2.87 21.71
N THR A 177 -1.67 -2.23 21.08
CA THR A 177 -3.03 -2.78 20.98
C THR A 177 -3.06 -4.11 20.24
N LEU A 178 -2.35 -4.22 19.11
CA LEU A 178 -2.27 -5.45 18.32
C LEU A 178 -1.50 -6.56 19.04
N ALA A 179 -0.45 -6.22 19.79
CA ALA A 179 0.27 -7.18 20.60
C ALA A 179 -0.65 -7.87 21.63
N VAL A 180 -1.51 -7.08 22.29
CA VAL A 180 -2.48 -7.64 23.26
C VAL A 180 -3.58 -8.42 22.54
N SER A 181 -4.16 -7.91 21.44
CA SER A 181 -5.26 -8.56 20.73
C SER A 181 -4.84 -9.88 20.08
N ALA A 182 -3.58 -10.02 19.67
CA ALA A 182 -3.05 -11.25 19.06
C ALA A 182 -2.95 -12.41 20.07
N TYR A 183 -2.97 -12.13 21.39
CA TYR A 183 -3.07 -13.19 22.42
C TYR A 183 -4.51 -13.65 22.71
N ALA A 184 -5.49 -12.82 22.33
CA ALA A 184 -6.90 -13.08 22.57
C ALA A 184 -7.61 -13.79 21.40
N ALA A 185 -6.89 -14.04 20.32
CA ALA A 185 -7.37 -14.70 19.10
C ALA A 185 -6.95 -16.16 19.10
#